data_e7cc2123eeb24ba1b60376f45fa7b6c0
#
_entry.id   e7cc2123eeb24ba1b60376f45fa7b6c0
#
_cell.length_a   1.000
_cell.length_b   1.000
_cell.length_c   1.000
_cell.angle_alpha   90.00
_cell.angle_beta   90.00
_cell.angle_gamma   90.00
#
_symmetry.space_group_name_H-M   'P 1'
#
loop_
_entity.id
_entity.type
_entity.pdbx_description
1 polymer ?
#
loop_
_entity_poly.entity_id
_entity_poly.type
_entity_poly.pdbx_seq_one_letter_code
_entity_poly.pdbx_strand_id
1 'polypeptide(L)'
;HAYPDAEWKHISAAAKDLIDRCLRHNPHERITAKAALEHPFLKRNVGNLTDVAAPLATSFTQQMQQFQHGNRFQKIAKLKIAESMKQSEIKELHNLFKTLDIDGNGTLSANEVRQGVAKSLRGRRTSAADILETMDLYGDGVIHYDEFIAASMTKKQWASIEHLHYAFEKFDSSGSGTLTRQEVMDVLGGTDTHLCNELFEKFDMDHDGEISYEEFEQMMLAD
;
A
#
# COMPACT_ATOMS: atom_id res chain seq x y z
N HIS A 1 6.56 36.54 -14.09
CA HIS A 1 7.67 35.89 -13.38
C HIS A 1 8.79 35.58 -14.38
N ALA A 2 10.05 35.80 -13.99
CA ALA A 2 11.19 35.30 -14.73
C ALA A 2 11.47 33.85 -14.32
N TYR A 3 11.50 32.94 -15.31
CA TYR A 3 11.84 31.54 -15.10
C TYR A 3 13.27 31.28 -15.61
N PRO A 4 14.30 31.24 -14.77
CA PRO A 4 15.68 31.00 -15.19
C PRO A 4 15.78 29.67 -15.95
N ASP A 5 16.37 29.68 -17.14
CA ASP A 5 16.44 28.49 -18.01
C ASP A 5 17.14 27.30 -17.38
N ALA A 6 18.15 27.53 -16.50
CA ALA A 6 18.90 26.48 -15.85
C ALA A 6 18.01 25.56 -14.95
N GLU A 7 17.03 26.13 -14.28
CA GLU A 7 16.18 25.44 -13.31
C GLU A 7 14.83 25.02 -13.92
N TRP A 8 14.32 25.80 -14.89
CA TRP A 8 12.97 25.68 -15.40
C TRP A 8 12.85 25.06 -16.79
N LYS A 9 13.99 24.65 -17.36
CA LYS A 9 14.04 24.04 -18.71
C LYS A 9 13.16 22.79 -18.86
N HIS A 10 13.01 22.02 -17.78
CA HIS A 10 12.25 20.79 -17.76
C HIS A 10 10.78 20.96 -17.36
N ILE A 11 10.38 22.18 -16.99
CA ILE A 11 9.01 22.49 -16.56
C ILE A 11 8.17 22.89 -17.77
N SER A 12 7.02 22.25 -17.94
CA SER A 12 6.13 22.47 -19.07
C SER A 12 5.59 23.91 -19.11
N ALA A 13 5.32 24.41 -20.32
CA ALA A 13 4.71 25.74 -20.51
C ALA A 13 3.35 25.86 -19.80
N ALA A 14 2.56 24.76 -19.75
CA ALA A 14 1.29 24.74 -19.06
C ALA A 14 1.44 24.85 -17.53
N ALA A 15 2.51 24.28 -16.94
CA ALA A 15 2.80 24.47 -15.51
C ALA A 15 3.17 25.93 -15.21
N LYS A 16 4.02 26.54 -16.03
CA LYS A 16 4.41 27.95 -15.90
C LYS A 16 3.20 28.88 -16.02
N ASP A 17 2.30 28.63 -16.98
CA ASP A 17 1.06 29.39 -17.14
C ASP A 17 0.14 29.32 -15.92
N LEU A 18 -0.04 28.12 -15.34
CA LEU A 18 -0.82 27.98 -14.10
C LEU A 18 -0.21 28.77 -12.94
N ILE A 19 1.11 28.67 -12.76
CA ILE A 19 1.84 29.43 -11.72
C ILE A 19 1.66 30.93 -11.92
N ASP A 20 1.84 31.43 -13.14
CA ASP A 20 1.67 32.84 -13.46
C ASP A 20 0.26 33.34 -13.15
N ARG A 21 -0.76 32.55 -13.44
CA ARG A 21 -2.16 32.89 -13.12
C ARG A 21 -2.44 32.84 -11.61
N CYS A 22 -1.82 31.92 -10.87
CA CYS A 22 -1.95 31.86 -9.41
C CYS A 22 -1.25 33.03 -8.70
N LEU A 23 -0.15 33.52 -9.27
CA LEU A 23 0.70 34.55 -8.68
C LEU A 23 0.37 35.97 -9.19
N ARG A 24 -0.75 36.17 -9.90
CA ARG A 24 -1.20 37.52 -10.31
C ARG A 24 -1.32 38.44 -9.10
N HIS A 25 -0.71 39.60 -9.19
CA HIS A 25 -0.66 40.59 -8.11
C HIS A 25 -2.07 41.14 -7.82
N ASN A 26 -2.83 41.41 -8.88
CA ASN A 26 -4.22 41.82 -8.75
C ASN A 26 -5.12 40.62 -8.40
N PRO A 27 -5.80 40.62 -7.25
CA PRO A 27 -6.66 39.51 -6.83
C PRO A 27 -7.83 39.24 -7.79
N HIS A 28 -8.32 40.25 -8.49
CA HIS A 28 -9.42 40.11 -9.47
C HIS A 28 -8.99 39.43 -10.77
N GLU A 29 -7.70 39.44 -11.08
CA GLU A 29 -7.11 38.76 -12.24
C GLU A 29 -6.53 37.40 -11.88
N ARG A 30 -6.43 37.10 -10.59
CA ARG A 30 -5.91 35.84 -10.12
C ARG A 30 -6.89 34.72 -10.42
N ILE A 31 -6.38 33.59 -10.92
CA ILE A 31 -7.22 32.42 -11.20
C ILE A 31 -7.98 31.98 -9.95
N THR A 32 -9.27 31.72 -10.08
CA THR A 32 -10.06 31.14 -8.97
C THR A 32 -9.73 29.65 -8.81
N ALA A 33 -9.93 29.09 -7.62
CA ALA A 33 -9.72 27.66 -7.37
C ALA A 33 -10.49 26.78 -8.36
N LYS A 34 -11.75 27.14 -8.68
CA LYS A 34 -12.56 26.43 -9.66
C LYS A 34 -11.94 26.50 -11.07
N ALA A 35 -11.48 27.65 -11.50
CA ALA A 35 -10.84 27.81 -12.82
C ALA A 35 -9.46 27.15 -12.86
N ALA A 36 -8.73 27.09 -11.75
CA ALA A 36 -7.46 26.37 -11.65
C ALA A 36 -7.66 24.86 -11.83
N LEU A 37 -8.68 24.27 -11.26
CA LEU A 37 -9.04 22.84 -11.46
C LEU A 37 -9.37 22.52 -12.93
N GLU A 38 -9.87 23.50 -13.69
CA GLU A 38 -10.16 23.37 -15.11
C GLU A 38 -8.93 23.65 -16.02
N HIS A 39 -7.79 24.03 -15.43
CA HIS A 39 -6.61 24.41 -16.19
C HIS A 39 -6.01 23.21 -16.94
N PRO A 40 -5.51 23.39 -18.20
CA PRO A 40 -4.97 22.30 -19.01
C PRO A 40 -3.85 21.49 -18.32
N PHE A 41 -3.04 22.14 -17.48
CA PHE A 41 -1.99 21.46 -16.71
C PHE A 41 -2.56 20.42 -15.74
N LEU A 42 -3.60 20.77 -14.99
CA LEU A 42 -4.26 19.85 -14.06
C LEU A 42 -5.11 18.82 -14.80
N LYS A 43 -5.87 19.22 -15.83
CA LYS A 43 -6.65 18.27 -16.67
C LYS A 43 -5.77 17.22 -17.36
N ARG A 44 -4.59 17.60 -17.83
CA ARG A 44 -3.64 16.68 -18.48
C ARG A 44 -3.08 15.65 -17.51
N ASN A 45 -2.83 16.04 -16.27
CA ASN A 45 -2.35 15.13 -15.24
C ASN A 45 -3.47 14.23 -14.68
N VAL A 46 -4.72 14.69 -14.67
CA VAL A 46 -5.89 13.88 -14.26
C VAL A 46 -6.36 12.95 -15.40
N GLY A 47 -6.16 13.32 -16.66
CA GLY A 47 -6.58 12.53 -17.84
C GLY A 47 -5.74 11.27 -18.09
N ASN A 48 -4.47 11.26 -17.71
CA ASN A 48 -3.57 10.11 -17.90
C ASN A 48 -3.74 8.99 -16.82
N LEU A 49 -4.59 9.22 -15.83
CA LEU A 49 -4.93 8.26 -14.80
C LEU A 49 -5.78 7.09 -15.31
N THR A 50 -6.46 7.25 -16.45
CA THR A 50 -7.35 6.23 -17.01
C THR A 50 -6.62 5.14 -17.79
N ASP A 51 -5.45 5.44 -18.38
CA ASP A 51 -4.72 4.49 -19.25
C ASP A 51 -3.73 3.61 -18.47
N VAL A 52 -3.21 4.09 -17.34
CA VAL A 52 -2.28 3.32 -16.49
C VAL A 52 -3.03 2.53 -15.41
N ALA A 53 -4.23 2.98 -15.03
CA ALA A 53 -4.97 2.41 -13.91
C ALA A 53 -5.74 1.11 -14.25
N ALA A 54 -6.08 0.85 -15.51
CA ALA A 54 -6.94 -0.28 -15.85
C ALA A 54 -6.28 -1.66 -15.64
N PRO A 55 -5.03 -1.92 -16.06
CA PRO A 55 -4.34 -3.19 -15.78
C PRO A 55 -3.94 -3.32 -14.29
N LEU A 56 -3.48 -2.22 -13.67
CA LEU A 56 -3.12 -2.17 -12.26
C LEU A 56 -4.34 -2.37 -11.36
N ALA A 57 -5.49 -1.82 -11.72
CA ALA A 57 -6.71 -1.99 -10.97
C ALA A 57 -7.22 -3.44 -10.93
N THR A 58 -6.99 -4.21 -11.98
CA THR A 58 -7.37 -5.63 -11.99
C THR A 58 -6.43 -6.46 -11.13
N SER A 59 -5.12 -6.26 -11.23
CA SER A 59 -4.14 -6.94 -10.38
C SER A 59 -4.30 -6.52 -8.91
N PHE A 60 -4.45 -5.23 -8.63
CA PHE A 60 -4.70 -4.71 -7.29
C PHE A 60 -5.92 -5.35 -6.63
N THR A 61 -7.04 -5.44 -7.34
CA THR A 61 -8.26 -6.07 -6.78
C THR A 61 -8.03 -7.55 -6.45
N GLN A 62 -7.29 -8.26 -7.29
CA GLN A 62 -6.95 -9.66 -7.06
C GLN A 62 -6.03 -9.82 -5.85
N GLN A 63 -4.99 -9.00 -5.72
CA GLN A 63 -4.09 -9.02 -4.56
C GLN A 63 -4.85 -8.70 -3.27
N MET A 64 -5.73 -7.71 -3.32
CA MET A 64 -6.56 -7.34 -2.19
C MET A 64 -7.48 -8.48 -1.72
N GLN A 65 -8.10 -9.22 -2.66
CA GLN A 65 -8.88 -10.40 -2.32
C GLN A 65 -8.01 -11.48 -1.66
N GLN A 66 -6.83 -11.75 -2.20
CA GLN A 66 -5.88 -12.69 -1.60
C GLN A 66 -5.42 -12.24 -0.21
N PHE A 67 -5.18 -10.94 -0.03
CA PHE A 67 -4.84 -10.37 1.27
C PHE A 67 -5.98 -10.50 2.28
N GLN A 68 -7.22 -10.34 1.84
CA GLN A 68 -8.40 -10.51 2.68
C GLN A 68 -8.51 -11.93 3.25
N HIS A 69 -8.20 -12.95 2.45
CA HIS A 69 -8.26 -14.36 2.86
C HIS A 69 -7.10 -14.79 3.76
N GLY A 70 -5.99 -14.07 3.74
CA GLY A 70 -4.86 -14.34 4.63
C GLY A 70 -5.23 -14.14 6.10
N ASN A 71 -4.69 -14.99 6.99
CA ASN A 71 -4.84 -14.80 8.42
C ASN A 71 -4.07 -13.58 8.93
N ARG A 72 -4.33 -13.15 10.17
CA ARG A 72 -3.73 -11.95 10.74
C ARG A 72 -2.20 -12.02 10.78
N PHE A 73 -1.62 -13.17 11.08
CA PHE A 73 -0.17 -13.35 11.12
C PHE A 73 0.46 -13.14 9.72
N GLN A 74 -0.11 -13.75 8.67
CA GLN A 74 0.34 -13.56 7.30
C GLN A 74 0.24 -12.08 6.85
N LYS A 75 -0.79 -11.37 7.28
CA LYS A 75 -0.95 -9.94 6.98
C LYS A 75 0.13 -9.10 7.64
N ILE A 76 0.44 -9.35 8.91
CA ILE A 76 1.50 -8.65 9.65
C ILE A 76 2.88 -9.01 9.06
N ALA A 77 3.11 -10.25 8.64
CA ALA A 77 4.34 -10.63 7.96
C ALA A 77 4.52 -9.87 6.64
N LYS A 78 3.47 -9.76 5.83
CA LYS A 78 3.50 -8.94 4.60
C LYS A 78 3.74 -7.46 4.89
N LEU A 79 3.22 -6.93 6.00
CA LEU A 79 3.50 -5.57 6.44
C LEU A 79 5.00 -5.38 6.74
N LYS A 80 5.62 -6.32 7.46
CA LYS A 80 7.08 -6.29 7.71
C LYS A 80 7.90 -6.41 6.43
N ILE A 81 7.47 -7.23 5.50
CA ILE A 81 8.10 -7.32 4.17
C ILE A 81 7.99 -5.98 3.45
N ALA A 82 6.83 -5.34 3.45
CA ALA A 82 6.62 -4.05 2.79
C ALA A 82 7.59 -2.96 3.30
N GLU A 83 7.88 -2.94 4.60
CA GLU A 83 8.86 -2.03 5.21
C GLU A 83 10.30 -2.23 4.66
N SER A 84 10.65 -3.45 4.25
CA SER A 84 11.98 -3.81 3.74
C SER A 84 12.18 -3.57 2.25
N MET A 85 11.08 -3.41 1.50
CA MET A 85 11.12 -3.39 0.04
C MET A 85 11.81 -2.15 -0.52
N LYS A 86 12.67 -2.36 -1.51
CA LYS A 86 13.32 -1.26 -2.23
C LYS A 86 12.32 -0.54 -3.12
N GLN A 87 12.49 0.75 -3.27
CA GLN A 87 11.60 1.59 -4.09
C GLN A 87 11.52 1.13 -5.57
N SER A 88 12.57 0.47 -6.08
CA SER A 88 12.58 -0.10 -7.42
C SER A 88 11.62 -1.28 -7.59
N GLU A 89 11.37 -2.06 -6.53
CA GLU A 89 10.52 -3.25 -6.52
C GLU A 89 9.03 -2.90 -6.43
N ILE A 90 8.73 -1.76 -5.81
CA ILE A 90 7.36 -1.28 -5.55
C ILE A 90 7.03 0.03 -6.27
N LYS A 91 7.85 0.43 -7.27
CA LYS A 91 7.70 1.71 -7.98
C LYS A 91 6.29 1.94 -8.54
N GLU A 92 5.67 0.92 -9.10
CA GLU A 92 4.32 1.02 -9.66
C GLU A 92 3.27 1.20 -8.56
N LEU A 93 3.40 0.47 -7.44
CA LEU A 93 2.53 0.59 -6.27
C LEU A 93 2.70 1.96 -5.60
N HIS A 94 3.93 2.46 -5.50
CA HIS A 94 4.21 3.80 -5.02
C HIS A 94 3.53 4.88 -5.86
N ASN A 95 3.60 4.77 -7.18
CA ASN A 95 2.92 5.70 -8.08
C ASN A 95 1.40 5.60 -7.97
N LEU A 96 0.87 4.39 -7.80
CA LEU A 96 -0.55 4.17 -7.58
C LEU A 96 -1.01 4.81 -6.26
N PHE A 97 -0.26 4.59 -5.16
CA PHE A 97 -0.55 5.23 -3.88
C PHE A 97 -0.60 6.76 -4.00
N LYS A 98 0.43 7.37 -4.58
CA LYS A 98 0.47 8.83 -4.82
C LYS A 98 -0.68 9.37 -5.66
N THR A 99 -1.23 8.52 -6.50
CA THR A 99 -2.38 8.88 -7.34
C THR A 99 -3.69 8.86 -6.55
N LEU A 100 -3.77 7.97 -5.57
CA LEU A 100 -4.92 7.82 -4.68
C LEU A 100 -4.88 8.84 -3.53
N ASP A 101 -3.71 9.13 -3.00
CA ASP A 101 -3.44 10.16 -1.97
C ASP A 101 -3.58 11.57 -2.60
N ILE A 102 -4.80 12.07 -2.62
CA ILE A 102 -5.17 13.32 -3.31
C ILE A 102 -4.69 14.54 -2.54
N ASP A 103 -4.73 14.50 -1.22
CA ASP A 103 -4.33 15.60 -0.34
C ASP A 103 -2.83 15.56 0.02
N GLY A 104 -2.13 14.46 -0.31
CA GLY A 104 -0.69 14.30 -0.11
C GLY A 104 -0.30 14.12 1.35
N ASN A 105 -1.22 13.64 2.21
CA ASN A 105 -0.97 13.47 3.63
C ASN A 105 -0.23 12.17 3.99
N GLY A 106 -0.01 11.27 3.01
CA GLY A 106 0.70 10.00 3.19
C GLY A 106 -0.17 8.85 3.68
N THR A 107 -1.49 9.04 3.75
CA THR A 107 -2.48 8.01 4.08
C THR A 107 -3.64 8.02 3.09
N LEU A 108 -4.40 6.94 2.97
CA LEU A 108 -5.61 6.91 2.14
C LEU A 108 -6.85 6.87 3.02
N SER A 109 -7.62 7.93 2.96
CA SER A 109 -8.93 8.01 3.59
C SER A 109 -9.99 7.20 2.83
N ALA A 110 -11.12 6.89 3.47
CA ALA A 110 -12.27 6.24 2.82
C ALA A 110 -12.79 7.01 1.58
N ASN A 111 -12.64 8.34 1.58
CA ASN A 111 -13.05 9.17 0.44
C ASN A 111 -12.10 9.02 -0.74
N GLU A 112 -10.80 8.98 -0.52
CA GLU A 112 -9.77 8.78 -1.55
C GLU A 112 -9.85 7.39 -2.15
N VAL A 113 -9.99 6.36 -1.30
CA VAL A 113 -10.25 4.99 -1.74
C VAL A 113 -11.51 4.94 -2.61
N ARG A 114 -12.62 5.57 -2.19
CA ARG A 114 -13.86 5.61 -2.95
C ARG A 114 -13.68 6.29 -4.31
N GLN A 115 -12.99 7.41 -4.36
CA GLN A 115 -12.75 8.15 -5.61
C GLN A 115 -11.82 7.40 -6.57
N GLY A 116 -10.76 6.79 -6.04
CA GLY A 116 -9.80 6.04 -6.84
C GLY A 116 -10.36 4.72 -7.36
N VAL A 117 -11.07 4.00 -6.52
CA VAL A 117 -11.58 2.66 -6.80
C VAL A 117 -12.90 2.71 -7.58
N ALA A 118 -13.75 3.72 -7.38
CA ALA A 118 -15.03 3.84 -8.09
C ALA A 118 -14.88 3.89 -9.62
N LYS A 119 -13.73 4.38 -10.12
CA LYS A 119 -13.42 4.37 -11.56
C LYS A 119 -12.99 2.98 -12.06
N SER A 120 -12.37 2.18 -11.20
CA SER A 120 -11.74 0.90 -11.57
C SER A 120 -12.63 -0.30 -11.30
N LEU A 121 -13.57 -0.20 -10.35
CA LEU A 121 -14.44 -1.31 -9.92
C LEU A 121 -15.88 -1.22 -10.52
N ARG A 122 -16.08 -0.54 -11.63
CA ARG A 122 -17.39 -0.53 -12.30
C ARG A 122 -17.87 -1.96 -12.54
N GLY A 123 -18.81 -2.41 -11.72
CA GLY A 123 -19.45 -3.73 -11.82
C GLY A 123 -18.99 -4.78 -10.79
N ARG A 124 -18.11 -4.46 -9.84
CA ARG A 124 -17.71 -5.37 -8.75
C ARG A 124 -18.37 -4.96 -7.42
N ARG A 125 -18.66 -5.97 -6.56
CA ARG A 125 -19.38 -5.79 -5.28
C ARG A 125 -18.54 -5.24 -4.14
N THR A 126 -17.25 -4.95 -4.34
CA THR A 126 -16.36 -4.47 -3.27
C THR A 126 -16.59 -2.98 -3.00
N SER A 127 -16.99 -2.64 -1.80
CA SER A 127 -17.19 -1.25 -1.38
C SER A 127 -15.86 -0.63 -0.89
N ALA A 128 -15.79 0.71 -0.83
CA ALA A 128 -14.64 1.39 -0.24
C ALA A 128 -14.49 1.07 1.25
N ALA A 129 -15.58 0.76 1.94
CA ALA A 129 -15.56 0.34 3.33
C ALA A 129 -14.92 -1.04 3.48
N ASP A 130 -15.27 -2.00 2.61
CA ASP A 130 -14.66 -3.35 2.61
C ASP A 130 -13.15 -3.28 2.34
N ILE A 131 -12.73 -2.36 1.46
CA ILE A 131 -11.31 -2.14 1.16
C ILE A 131 -10.59 -1.61 2.41
N LEU A 132 -11.15 -0.60 3.05
CA LEU A 132 -10.58 -0.02 4.26
C LEU A 132 -10.46 -1.08 5.35
N GLU A 133 -11.54 -1.78 5.69
CA GLU A 133 -11.58 -2.84 6.70
C GLU A 133 -10.55 -3.96 6.41
N THR A 134 -10.32 -4.27 5.13
CA THR A 134 -9.35 -5.30 4.74
C THR A 134 -7.90 -4.85 4.93
N MET A 135 -7.60 -3.59 4.63
CA MET A 135 -6.23 -3.06 4.52
C MET A 135 -5.77 -2.32 5.78
N ASP A 136 -6.68 -1.75 6.57
CA ASP A 136 -6.39 -1.06 7.82
C ASP A 136 -6.05 -2.08 8.92
N LEU A 137 -4.76 -2.38 9.04
CA LEU A 137 -4.23 -3.31 10.04
C LEU A 137 -3.97 -2.61 11.39
N TYR A 138 -3.74 -1.30 11.36
CA TYR A 138 -3.53 -0.49 12.55
C TYR A 138 -4.85 -0.13 13.25
N GLY A 139 -5.98 -0.16 12.53
CA GLY A 139 -7.31 0.09 13.06
C GLY A 139 -7.60 1.56 13.35
N ASP A 140 -6.92 2.47 12.66
CA ASP A 140 -7.06 3.92 12.85
C ASP A 140 -8.03 4.60 11.86
N GLY A 141 -8.60 3.82 10.94
CA GLY A 141 -9.62 4.27 9.97
C GLY A 141 -9.05 4.88 8.69
N VAL A 142 -7.75 4.80 8.48
CA VAL A 142 -7.07 5.18 7.24
C VAL A 142 -6.15 4.05 6.79
N ILE A 143 -5.67 4.08 5.55
CA ILE A 143 -4.69 3.10 5.04
C ILE A 143 -3.35 3.81 4.94
N HIS A 144 -2.38 3.38 5.72
CA HIS A 144 -1.01 3.85 5.64
C HIS A 144 -0.30 3.29 4.40
N TYR A 145 0.81 3.92 4.03
CA TYR A 145 1.57 3.53 2.84
C TYR A 145 2.06 2.08 2.89
N ASP A 146 2.57 1.63 4.01
CA ASP A 146 3.05 0.26 4.25
C ASP A 146 1.92 -0.77 4.21
N GLU A 147 0.76 -0.46 4.77
CA GLU A 147 -0.45 -1.29 4.68
C GLU A 147 -0.93 -1.43 3.23
N PHE A 148 -0.92 -0.30 2.48
CA PHE A 148 -1.26 -0.32 1.07
C PHE A 148 -0.31 -1.21 0.27
N ILE A 149 1.01 -1.09 0.48
CA ILE A 149 2.00 -1.93 -0.17
C ILE A 149 1.80 -3.41 0.21
N ALA A 150 1.66 -3.71 1.50
CA ALA A 150 1.45 -5.07 2.01
C ALA A 150 0.25 -5.78 1.34
N ALA A 151 -0.88 -5.06 1.20
CA ALA A 151 -2.09 -5.59 0.60
C ALA A 151 -2.05 -5.66 -0.93
N SER A 152 -1.17 -4.89 -1.57
CA SER A 152 -1.10 -4.73 -3.02
C SER A 152 0.00 -5.55 -3.68
N MET A 153 0.97 -6.06 -2.90
CA MET A 153 2.08 -6.86 -3.41
C MET A 153 1.60 -8.16 -4.05
N THR A 154 2.18 -8.50 -5.17
CA THR A 154 2.02 -9.82 -5.79
C THR A 154 2.83 -10.89 -5.03
N LYS A 155 2.41 -12.16 -5.13
CA LYS A 155 3.16 -13.28 -4.55
C LYS A 155 4.63 -13.27 -5.00
N LYS A 156 4.89 -12.94 -6.27
CA LYS A 156 6.26 -12.83 -6.81
C LYS A 156 7.10 -11.76 -6.11
N GLN A 157 6.50 -10.68 -5.63
CA GLN A 157 7.20 -9.60 -4.95
C GLN A 157 7.53 -9.97 -3.50
N TRP A 158 6.56 -10.48 -2.73
CA TRP A 158 6.76 -10.71 -1.31
C TRP A 158 7.32 -12.10 -0.96
N ALA A 159 7.13 -13.14 -1.81
CA ALA A 159 7.52 -14.52 -1.52
C ALA A 159 8.96 -14.85 -1.95
N SER A 160 9.86 -13.86 -2.01
CA SER A 160 11.28 -14.13 -2.21
C SER A 160 11.91 -14.59 -0.90
N ILE A 161 12.94 -15.44 -0.99
CA ILE A 161 13.70 -15.93 0.18
C ILE A 161 14.19 -14.74 1.03
N GLU A 162 14.74 -13.69 0.38
CA GLU A 162 15.26 -12.49 1.06
C GLU A 162 14.17 -11.80 1.91
N HIS A 163 12.97 -11.64 1.36
CA HIS A 163 11.87 -10.98 2.05
C HIS A 163 11.25 -11.82 3.16
N LEU A 164 11.13 -13.13 2.94
CA LEU A 164 10.62 -14.05 3.97
C LEU A 164 11.59 -14.17 5.14
N HIS A 165 12.90 -14.28 4.87
CA HIS A 165 13.93 -14.24 5.92
C HIS A 165 13.90 -12.95 6.71
N TYR A 166 13.77 -11.81 6.03
CA TYR A 166 13.65 -10.53 6.73
C TYR A 166 12.48 -10.49 7.70
N ALA A 167 11.30 -10.95 7.28
CA ALA A 167 10.12 -10.99 8.17
C ALA A 167 10.33 -11.96 9.33
N PHE A 168 10.89 -13.14 9.06
CA PHE A 168 11.20 -14.12 10.07
C PHE A 168 12.16 -13.57 11.14
N GLU A 169 13.29 -12.97 10.73
CA GLU A 169 14.25 -12.33 11.63
C GLU A 169 13.65 -11.19 12.47
N LYS A 170 12.64 -10.50 11.94
CA LYS A 170 11.93 -9.46 12.70
C LYS A 170 11.00 -10.03 13.77
N PHE A 171 10.52 -11.23 13.57
CA PHE A 171 9.66 -11.95 14.52
C PHE A 171 10.46 -12.75 15.54
N ASP A 172 11.60 -13.33 15.13
CA ASP A 172 12.58 -13.97 16.01
C ASP A 172 13.34 -12.92 16.84
N SER A 173 12.69 -12.41 17.85
CA SER A 173 13.24 -11.36 18.71
C SER A 173 14.37 -11.84 19.61
N SER A 174 14.39 -13.15 19.91
CA SER A 174 15.42 -13.81 20.71
C SER A 174 16.68 -14.16 19.91
N GLY A 175 16.57 -14.25 18.56
CA GLY A 175 17.64 -14.70 17.68
C GLY A 175 17.94 -16.20 17.82
N SER A 176 16.94 -17.00 18.20
CA SER A 176 17.07 -18.46 18.40
C SER A 176 17.14 -19.22 17.07
N GLY A 177 16.67 -18.62 15.98
CA GLY A 177 16.50 -19.28 14.67
C GLY A 177 15.17 -20.00 14.51
N THR A 178 14.29 -19.93 15.49
CA THR A 178 12.92 -20.45 15.48
C THR A 178 11.96 -19.44 16.10
N LEU A 179 10.66 -19.50 15.80
CA LEU A 179 9.65 -18.65 16.43
C LEU A 179 8.97 -19.40 17.57
N THR A 180 9.15 -18.92 18.76
CA THR A 180 8.46 -19.41 19.95
C THR A 180 7.00 -18.97 19.95
N ARG A 181 6.14 -19.65 20.73
CA ARG A 181 4.74 -19.24 20.94
C ARG A 181 4.62 -17.81 21.46
N GLN A 182 5.57 -17.37 22.31
CA GLN A 182 5.55 -16.00 22.84
C GLN A 182 5.80 -14.99 21.72
N GLU A 183 6.78 -15.23 20.85
CA GLU A 183 7.10 -14.34 19.72
C GLU A 183 5.93 -14.26 18.72
N VAL A 184 5.29 -15.40 18.39
CA VAL A 184 4.07 -15.40 17.56
C VAL A 184 2.94 -14.63 18.25
N MET A 185 2.76 -14.79 19.56
CA MET A 185 1.77 -14.04 20.33
C MET A 185 2.07 -12.54 20.33
N ASP A 186 3.33 -12.15 20.47
CA ASP A 186 3.75 -10.74 20.45
C ASP A 186 3.48 -10.11 19.08
N VAL A 187 3.74 -10.82 17.99
CA VAL A 187 3.37 -10.41 16.62
C VAL A 187 1.86 -10.22 16.49
N LEU A 188 1.05 -11.08 17.10
CA LEU A 188 -0.41 -10.99 17.08
C LEU A 188 -0.98 -9.93 18.05
N GLY A 189 -0.13 -9.20 18.76
CA GLY A 189 -0.51 -8.16 19.71
C GLY A 189 -0.96 -8.71 21.07
N GLY A 190 -0.53 -9.91 21.43
CA GLY A 190 -0.72 -10.50 22.75
C GLY A 190 -2.12 -11.01 23.09
N THR A 191 -3.08 -10.95 22.15
CA THR A 191 -4.50 -11.19 22.45
C THR A 191 -5.11 -12.39 21.72
N ASP A 192 -4.56 -12.79 20.59
CA ASP A 192 -5.14 -13.84 19.73
C ASP A 192 -4.53 -15.21 19.98
N THR A 193 -4.80 -15.77 21.18
CA THR A 193 -4.34 -17.11 21.57
C THR A 193 -4.95 -18.22 20.70
N HIS A 194 -6.15 -18.02 20.17
CA HIS A 194 -6.81 -19.00 19.31
C HIS A 194 -6.03 -19.15 18.00
N LEU A 195 -5.78 -18.05 17.31
CA LEU A 195 -5.00 -18.08 16.08
C LEU A 195 -3.57 -18.60 16.31
N CYS A 196 -2.92 -18.21 17.42
CA CYS A 196 -1.61 -18.74 17.76
C CYS A 196 -1.63 -20.27 17.86
N ASN A 197 -2.61 -20.85 18.56
CA ASN A 197 -2.73 -22.30 18.68
C ASN A 197 -3.01 -22.97 17.32
N GLU A 198 -3.91 -22.43 16.53
CA GLU A 198 -4.18 -22.95 15.17
C GLU A 198 -2.94 -22.94 14.28
N LEU A 199 -2.11 -21.89 14.36
CA LEU A 199 -0.86 -21.82 13.60
C LEU A 199 0.11 -22.92 13.99
N PHE A 200 0.30 -23.17 15.29
CA PHE A 200 1.16 -24.24 15.77
C PHE A 200 0.59 -25.63 15.45
N GLU A 201 -0.72 -25.86 15.63
CA GLU A 201 -1.35 -27.14 15.26
C GLU A 201 -1.21 -27.47 13.77
N LYS A 202 -1.20 -26.46 12.92
CA LYS A 202 -1.16 -26.63 11.46
C LYS A 202 0.25 -26.68 10.89
N PHE A 203 1.20 -25.95 11.45
CA PHE A 203 2.49 -25.69 10.83
C PHE A 203 3.71 -26.15 11.61
N ASP A 204 3.60 -26.41 12.91
CA ASP A 204 4.62 -27.10 13.72
C ASP A 204 4.59 -28.60 13.38
N MET A 205 5.33 -28.96 12.33
CA MET A 205 5.26 -30.28 11.70
C MET A 205 6.00 -31.36 12.49
N ASP A 206 7.08 -30.99 13.19
CA ASP A 206 7.88 -31.91 14.02
C ASP A 206 7.44 -31.90 15.49
N HIS A 207 6.49 -31.02 15.84
CA HIS A 207 5.90 -30.87 17.16
C HIS A 207 6.92 -30.57 18.27
N ASP A 208 7.93 -29.77 17.95
CA ASP A 208 8.91 -29.32 18.95
C ASP A 208 8.40 -28.11 19.78
N GLY A 209 7.29 -27.50 19.36
CA GLY A 209 6.63 -26.38 20.04
C GLY A 209 7.15 -25.01 19.59
N GLU A 210 7.95 -24.95 18.54
CA GLU A 210 8.49 -23.77 17.90
C GLU A 210 8.17 -23.80 16.40
N ILE A 211 8.34 -22.71 15.69
CA ILE A 211 8.17 -22.65 14.24
C ILE A 211 9.54 -22.37 13.61
N SER A 212 10.08 -23.32 12.91
CA SER A 212 11.30 -23.17 12.10
C SER A 212 11.08 -22.26 10.91
N TYR A 213 12.17 -21.81 10.25
CA TYR A 213 12.05 -20.99 9.04
C TYR A 213 11.29 -21.71 7.91
N GLU A 214 11.53 -23.00 7.73
CA GLU A 214 10.87 -23.84 6.72
C GLU A 214 9.37 -23.92 6.95
N GLU A 215 8.94 -24.05 8.20
CA GLU A 215 7.52 -24.08 8.60
C GLU A 215 6.88 -22.69 8.44
N PHE A 216 7.61 -21.63 8.79
CA PHE A 216 7.18 -20.26 8.53
C PHE A 216 7.00 -20.00 7.03
N GLU A 217 7.93 -20.45 6.18
CA GLU A 217 7.79 -20.33 4.74
C GLU A 217 6.53 -21.05 4.24
N GLN A 218 6.29 -22.28 4.71
CA GLN A 218 5.07 -23.03 4.38
C GLN A 218 3.81 -22.30 4.85
N MET A 219 3.84 -21.73 6.07
CA MET A 219 2.74 -20.93 6.60
C MET A 219 2.43 -19.71 5.74
N MET A 220 3.46 -19.02 5.29
CA MET A 220 3.31 -17.83 4.41
C MET A 220 2.81 -18.18 3.01
N LEU A 221 3.17 -19.34 2.48
CA LEU A 221 2.80 -19.79 1.14
C LEU A 221 1.46 -20.55 1.08
N ALA A 222 0.91 -20.93 2.23
CA ALA A 222 -0.40 -21.59 2.34
C ALA A 222 -1.52 -20.63 1.90
N ASP A 223 -2.46 -21.16 1.09
CA ASP A 223 -3.66 -20.44 0.63
C ASP A 223 -4.79 -20.51 1.67
#